data_611888d6b205779714012476bfbf6b36
#
_entry.id   611888d6b205779714012476bfbf6b36
#
_cell.length_a   1.000
_cell.length_b   1.000
_cell.length_c   1.000
_cell.angle_alpha   90.00
_cell.angle_beta   90.00
_cell.angle_gamma   90.00
#
_symmetry.space_group_name_H-M   'P 1'
#
loop_
_entity.id
_entity.type
_entity.pdbx_description
1 polymer ?
#
loop_
_entity_poly.entity_id
_entity_poly.type
_entity_poly.pdbx_seq_one_letter_code
_entity_poly.pdbx_strand_id
1 'polypeptide(L)'
;MKIIVIIFFLTLNFIELEASENFKFYLKKAIDNNLVLNAERKNLESVKQDKKISRSEFLPSITISGEQTSTTSTNRTNQSGASLADSNSDTENKNISLEQVIFSGFKGVNTFKKSELQTQKATLEFKQKEQQIIFETAFAYFDFIFKFNNEKFNFSNVNLFERQVEFDNARLQKGEITLTDLAQSESSLAGANANLIKAKTELLSSKRNFERITGEKVPSFENLNQKVLIDLPSTLNSSLEQASLKNLALLISKLDYEISAKELNIERARLSPKASIKVSKSENKDFSSTIDEKDDETVKATISWPIIKGGENISSIKKSSLEKQRFQLLFKDTKNKVLSDTSNSWSNYQSSKSVLDATKAQLKAAEIANEGITLEYDSGNTRTTLEVIQSRSLLLEARIAYSKAQRDFVVSQFELAKQLGTLSQNSVE
;
A
#
# COMPACT_ATOMS: atom_id res chain seq x y z
N MET A 1 18.81 -16.17 -62.94
CA MET A 1 19.90 -16.13 -61.98
C MET A 1 20.05 -14.69 -61.50
N LYS A 2 19.22 -14.23 -60.54
CA LYS A 2 19.26 -12.94 -59.81
C LYS A 2 17.98 -12.80 -59.03
N ILE A 3 17.87 -13.43 -57.86
CA ILE A 3 16.94 -13.13 -56.78
C ILE A 3 17.36 -14.03 -55.60
N ILE A 4 18.39 -13.69 -54.84
CA ILE A 4 18.68 -14.21 -53.46
C ILE A 4 19.81 -13.31 -52.91
N VAL A 5 19.54 -12.10 -52.50
CA VAL A 5 20.46 -11.27 -51.67
C VAL A 5 19.73 -10.10 -50.99
N ILE A 6 18.47 -10.20 -50.59
CA ILE A 6 17.80 -9.12 -49.85
C ILE A 6 16.97 -9.72 -48.67
N ILE A 7 17.49 -10.66 -47.91
CA ILE A 7 16.85 -11.10 -46.62
C ILE A 7 17.95 -11.37 -45.58
N PHE A 8 18.87 -10.47 -45.35
CA PHE A 8 19.87 -10.65 -44.29
C PHE A 8 20.26 -9.35 -43.58
N PHE A 9 19.43 -8.32 -43.66
CA PHE A 9 19.77 -7.04 -43.02
C PHE A 9 18.70 -6.46 -42.08
N LEU A 10 17.78 -7.29 -41.58
CA LEU A 10 16.67 -6.80 -40.73
C LEU A 10 16.62 -7.44 -39.33
N THR A 11 17.67 -8.11 -38.86
CA THR A 11 17.68 -8.78 -37.55
C THR A 11 18.71 -8.23 -36.57
N LEU A 12 19.34 -7.09 -36.83
CA LEU A 12 20.42 -6.58 -35.97
C LEU A 12 20.06 -5.31 -35.18
N ASN A 13 18.81 -4.86 -35.15
CA ASN A 13 18.41 -3.65 -34.41
C ASN A 13 17.46 -3.90 -33.25
N PHE A 14 17.33 -5.13 -32.74
CA PHE A 14 16.43 -5.43 -31.62
C PHE A 14 17.13 -5.66 -30.27
N ILE A 15 18.45 -5.56 -30.19
CA ILE A 15 19.20 -5.93 -28.98
C ILE A 15 19.56 -4.72 -28.09
N GLU A 16 19.49 -3.49 -28.58
CA GLU A 16 19.84 -2.31 -27.76
C GLU A 16 18.69 -1.65 -26.99
N LEU A 17 17.45 -2.08 -27.18
CA LEU A 17 16.28 -1.47 -26.51
C LEU A 17 15.85 -2.14 -25.19
N GLU A 18 16.44 -3.28 -24.82
CA GLU A 18 16.01 -4.06 -23.64
C GLU A 18 16.65 -3.63 -22.30
N ALA A 19 17.71 -2.86 -22.30
CA ALA A 19 18.48 -2.60 -21.09
C ALA A 19 17.93 -1.47 -20.19
N SER A 20 17.13 -0.53 -20.71
CA SER A 20 16.55 0.57 -19.93
C SER A 20 15.15 0.29 -19.37
N GLU A 21 14.49 -0.79 -19.79
CA GLU A 21 13.10 -1.10 -19.44
C GLU A 21 12.94 -1.98 -18.19
N ASN A 22 14.00 -2.57 -17.64
CA ASN A 22 13.85 -3.63 -16.65
C ASN A 22 13.10 -3.19 -15.36
N PHE A 23 13.48 -2.06 -14.75
CA PHE A 23 12.77 -1.61 -13.53
C PHE A 23 11.33 -1.16 -13.83
N LYS A 24 11.13 -0.38 -14.89
CA LYS A 24 9.79 0.08 -15.31
C LYS A 24 8.87 -1.09 -15.66
N PHE A 25 9.40 -2.12 -16.30
CA PHE A 25 8.65 -3.35 -16.60
C PHE A 25 8.16 -4.03 -15.31
N TYR A 26 9.06 -4.28 -14.34
CA TYR A 26 8.69 -4.92 -13.08
C TYR A 26 7.78 -4.03 -12.22
N LEU A 27 7.98 -2.72 -12.26
CA LEU A 27 7.10 -1.77 -11.59
C LEU A 27 5.67 -1.84 -12.16
N LYS A 28 5.53 -1.85 -13.49
CA LYS A 28 4.24 -2.02 -14.15
C LYS A 28 3.59 -3.34 -13.76
N LYS A 29 4.35 -4.44 -13.81
CA LYS A 29 3.85 -5.76 -13.40
C LYS A 29 3.42 -5.81 -11.93
N ALA A 30 4.16 -5.18 -11.03
CA ALA A 30 3.76 -5.06 -9.64
C ALA A 30 2.43 -4.29 -9.48
N ILE A 31 2.25 -3.17 -10.18
CA ILE A 31 1.02 -2.38 -10.14
C ILE A 31 -0.18 -3.16 -10.71
N ASP A 32 0.02 -3.93 -11.78
CA ASP A 32 -1.04 -4.67 -12.44
C ASP A 32 -1.41 -5.95 -11.67
N ASN A 33 -0.43 -6.68 -11.15
CA ASN A 33 -0.61 -8.02 -10.60
C ASN A 33 -0.70 -8.06 -9.06
N ASN A 34 -0.31 -7.00 -8.34
CA ASN A 34 -0.30 -7.02 -6.88
C ASN A 34 -1.71 -7.17 -6.31
N LEU A 35 -1.95 -8.28 -5.59
CA LEU A 35 -3.27 -8.63 -5.05
C LEU A 35 -3.79 -7.61 -4.03
N VAL A 36 -2.89 -7.01 -3.24
CA VAL A 36 -3.29 -6.01 -2.24
C VAL A 36 -3.74 -4.72 -2.92
N LEU A 37 -3.02 -4.27 -3.97
CA LEU A 37 -3.42 -3.10 -4.74
C LEU A 37 -4.72 -3.34 -5.52
N ASN A 38 -4.91 -4.55 -6.05
CA ASN A 38 -6.15 -4.95 -6.71
C ASN A 38 -7.34 -4.99 -5.73
N ALA A 39 -7.12 -5.44 -4.48
CA ALA A 39 -8.13 -5.38 -3.42
C ALA A 39 -8.53 -3.92 -3.10
N GLU A 40 -7.55 -3.00 -2.97
CA GLU A 40 -7.84 -1.58 -2.76
C GLU A 40 -8.53 -0.92 -3.96
N ARG A 41 -8.26 -1.37 -5.18
CA ARG A 41 -9.02 -0.93 -6.37
C ARG A 41 -10.49 -1.33 -6.26
N LYS A 42 -10.79 -2.55 -5.78
CA LYS A 42 -12.16 -3.00 -5.53
C LYS A 42 -12.82 -2.26 -4.36
N ASN A 43 -12.06 -1.95 -3.32
CA ASN A 43 -12.52 -1.10 -2.22
C ASN A 43 -12.94 0.29 -2.73
N LEU A 44 -12.12 0.93 -3.55
CA LEU A 44 -12.46 2.21 -4.19
C LEU A 44 -13.73 2.12 -5.06
N GLU A 45 -13.90 1.05 -5.84
CA GLU A 45 -15.10 0.81 -6.63
C GLU A 45 -16.33 0.65 -5.72
N SER A 46 -16.21 -0.04 -4.58
CA SER A 46 -17.25 -0.20 -3.57
C SER A 46 -17.67 1.15 -2.97
N VAL A 47 -16.71 1.94 -2.48
CA VAL A 47 -16.97 3.27 -1.90
C VAL A 47 -17.62 4.23 -2.92
N LYS A 48 -17.32 4.11 -4.21
CA LYS A 48 -18.03 4.86 -5.25
C LYS A 48 -19.52 4.49 -5.35
N GLN A 49 -19.93 3.27 -4.95
CA GLN A 49 -21.35 2.93 -4.89
C GLN A 49 -22.05 3.60 -3.69
N ASP A 50 -21.35 3.84 -2.57
CA ASP A 50 -21.93 4.54 -1.41
C ASP A 50 -22.44 5.94 -1.78
N LYS A 51 -21.73 6.62 -2.73
CA LYS A 51 -22.22 7.87 -3.29
C LYS A 51 -23.54 7.71 -4.05
N LYS A 52 -23.74 6.59 -4.77
CA LYS A 52 -25.01 6.29 -5.45
C LYS A 52 -26.08 5.91 -4.44
N ILE A 53 -25.75 5.13 -3.42
CA ILE A 53 -26.64 4.78 -2.31
C ILE A 53 -27.11 6.04 -1.60
N SER A 54 -26.22 6.99 -1.32
CA SER A 54 -26.61 8.24 -0.65
C SER A 54 -27.57 9.11 -1.48
N ARG A 55 -27.59 8.97 -2.80
CA ARG A 55 -28.58 9.62 -3.67
C ARG A 55 -29.98 9.05 -3.51
N SER A 56 -30.12 7.80 -3.08
CA SER A 56 -31.41 7.18 -2.89
C SER A 56 -32.29 7.88 -1.83
N GLU A 57 -31.65 8.63 -0.89
CA GLU A 57 -32.39 9.47 0.07
C GLU A 57 -33.23 10.57 -0.60
N PHE A 58 -32.95 10.90 -1.87
CA PHE A 58 -33.70 11.90 -2.66
C PHE A 58 -34.69 11.27 -3.63
N LEU A 59 -34.75 9.96 -3.70
CA LEU A 59 -35.62 9.23 -4.62
C LEU A 59 -36.75 8.55 -3.85
N PRO A 60 -37.92 8.34 -4.49
CA PRO A 60 -39.01 7.59 -3.87
C PRO A 60 -38.60 6.11 -3.70
N SER A 61 -39.09 5.51 -2.62
CA SER A 61 -39.04 4.07 -2.42
C SER A 61 -40.41 3.46 -2.80
N ILE A 62 -40.39 2.36 -3.57
CA ILE A 62 -41.56 1.58 -3.90
C ILE A 62 -41.46 0.26 -3.15
N THR A 63 -42.52 -0.07 -2.40
CA THR A 63 -42.60 -1.32 -1.64
C THR A 63 -43.89 -2.05 -2.03
N ILE A 64 -43.77 -3.33 -2.33
CA ILE A 64 -44.88 -4.24 -2.52
C ILE A 64 -44.89 -5.19 -1.33
N SER A 65 -46.01 -5.35 -0.65
CA SER A 65 -46.18 -6.28 0.47
C SER A 65 -47.46 -7.08 0.30
N GLY A 66 -47.43 -8.35 0.70
CA GLY A 66 -48.58 -9.22 0.81
C GLY A 66 -48.60 -9.80 2.21
N GLU A 67 -49.73 -9.83 2.85
CA GLU A 67 -49.94 -10.38 4.18
C GLU A 67 -51.17 -11.25 4.16
N GLN A 68 -51.06 -12.47 4.71
CA GLN A 68 -52.19 -13.35 4.98
C GLN A 68 -52.22 -13.61 6.47
N THR A 69 -53.32 -13.25 7.12
CA THR A 69 -53.47 -13.38 8.56
C THR A 69 -54.65 -14.28 8.86
N SER A 70 -54.43 -15.39 9.58
CA SER A 70 -55.45 -16.27 10.10
C SER A 70 -55.61 -16.00 11.61
N THR A 71 -56.78 -15.57 12.01
CA THR A 71 -57.07 -15.23 13.40
C THR A 71 -58.21 -16.09 13.93
N THR A 72 -57.90 -16.90 14.94
CA THR A 72 -58.90 -17.64 15.71
C THR A 72 -59.17 -16.89 17.01
N SER A 73 -60.39 -16.43 17.20
CA SER A 73 -60.80 -15.73 18.42
C SER A 73 -61.76 -16.63 19.23
N THR A 74 -61.35 -16.98 20.44
CA THR A 74 -62.06 -17.81 21.40
C THR A 74 -62.43 -17.01 22.67
N ASN A 75 -63.38 -17.49 23.46
CA ASN A 75 -63.80 -16.86 24.73
C ASN A 75 -64.23 -15.40 24.57
N ARG A 76 -64.97 -15.11 23.49
CA ARG A 76 -65.42 -13.74 23.16
C ARG A 76 -66.65 -13.40 23.98
N THR A 77 -66.67 -12.21 24.55
CA THR A 77 -67.84 -11.63 25.21
C THR A 77 -68.14 -10.26 24.61
N ASN A 78 -69.41 -9.89 24.51
CA ASN A 78 -69.86 -8.54 24.13
C ASN A 78 -69.72 -7.56 25.34
N GLN A 79 -69.98 -6.27 25.10
CA GLN A 79 -69.90 -5.23 26.13
C GLN A 79 -70.94 -5.43 27.28
N SER A 80 -71.99 -6.22 27.08
CA SER A 80 -72.95 -6.59 28.15
C SER A 80 -72.61 -7.87 28.89
N GLY A 81 -71.41 -8.48 28.60
CA GLY A 81 -70.94 -9.69 29.27
C GLY A 81 -71.49 -10.99 28.71
N ALA A 82 -72.33 -10.95 27.61
CA ALA A 82 -72.81 -12.17 26.99
C ALA A 82 -71.75 -12.87 26.16
N SER A 83 -71.66 -14.22 26.27
CA SER A 83 -70.70 -15.04 25.51
C SER A 83 -71.07 -15.02 24.02
N LEU A 84 -70.05 -14.84 23.17
CA LEU A 84 -70.18 -14.91 21.72
C LEU A 84 -69.46 -16.19 21.24
N ALA A 85 -69.95 -16.74 20.11
CA ALA A 85 -69.30 -17.89 19.46
C ALA A 85 -67.90 -17.58 19.04
N ASP A 86 -67.01 -18.60 19.05
CA ASP A 86 -65.64 -18.54 18.49
C ASP A 86 -65.71 -18.11 17.01
N SER A 87 -64.79 -17.39 16.54
CA SER A 87 -64.75 -16.97 15.14
C SER A 87 -63.36 -17.18 14.56
N ASN A 88 -63.27 -17.67 13.34
CA ASN A 88 -62.09 -17.71 12.52
C ASN A 88 -62.25 -16.64 11.44
N SER A 89 -61.18 -15.91 11.20
CA SER A 89 -61.06 -14.91 10.14
C SER A 89 -59.75 -15.08 9.42
N ASP A 90 -59.77 -15.31 8.15
CA ASP A 90 -58.61 -15.37 7.26
C ASP A 90 -58.66 -14.10 6.40
N THR A 91 -57.70 -13.20 6.60
CA THR A 91 -57.63 -11.94 5.85
C THR A 91 -56.41 -11.95 4.93
N GLU A 92 -56.58 -11.52 3.69
CA GLU A 92 -55.49 -11.30 2.73
C GLU A 92 -55.38 -9.80 2.43
N ASN A 93 -54.15 -9.24 2.60
CA ASN A 93 -53.87 -7.86 2.24
C ASN A 93 -52.74 -7.81 1.21
N LYS A 94 -52.94 -7.15 0.10
CA LYS A 94 -51.95 -6.81 -0.91
C LYS A 94 -51.81 -5.30 -0.93
N ASN A 95 -50.57 -4.81 -0.77
CA ASN A 95 -50.31 -3.37 -0.73
C ASN A 95 -49.11 -2.99 -1.60
N ILE A 96 -49.30 -1.99 -2.44
CA ILE A 96 -48.19 -1.28 -3.12
C ILE A 96 -48.15 0.13 -2.58
N SER A 97 -46.96 0.56 -2.16
CA SER A 97 -46.76 1.90 -1.62
C SER A 97 -45.53 2.58 -2.21
N LEU A 98 -45.66 3.86 -2.50
CA LEU A 98 -44.55 4.77 -2.88
C LEU A 98 -44.42 5.78 -1.76
N GLU A 99 -43.19 5.87 -1.18
CA GLU A 99 -42.89 6.86 -0.16
C GLU A 99 -41.71 7.75 -0.62
N GLN A 100 -41.95 9.07 -0.51
CA GLN A 100 -40.92 10.08 -0.78
C GLN A 100 -40.69 10.95 0.45
N VAL A 101 -39.45 11.01 0.94
CA VAL A 101 -39.06 11.99 1.95
C VAL A 101 -38.83 13.33 1.27
N ILE A 102 -39.60 14.33 1.70
CA ILE A 102 -39.56 15.71 1.14
C ILE A 102 -38.56 16.57 1.92
N PHE A 103 -38.52 16.38 3.24
CA PHE A 103 -37.62 17.13 4.12
C PHE A 103 -37.20 16.30 5.32
N SER A 104 -35.91 16.38 5.69
CA SER A 104 -35.34 15.67 6.85
C SER A 104 -34.24 16.50 7.53
N GLY A 105 -34.43 17.81 7.65
CA GLY A 105 -33.43 18.69 8.29
C GLY A 105 -32.09 18.76 7.56
N PHE A 106 -32.06 18.64 6.23
CA PHE A 106 -30.88 18.54 5.40
C PHE A 106 -30.00 17.30 5.67
N LYS A 107 -30.53 16.26 6.35
CA LYS A 107 -29.82 15.01 6.58
C LYS A 107 -29.31 14.43 5.25
N GLY A 108 -30.19 14.20 4.27
CA GLY A 108 -29.82 13.63 2.96
C GLY A 108 -28.73 14.43 2.25
N VAL A 109 -28.82 15.77 2.26
CA VAL A 109 -27.77 16.64 1.67
C VAL A 109 -26.41 16.44 2.35
N ASN A 110 -26.37 16.36 3.68
CA ASN A 110 -25.11 16.16 4.40
C ASN A 110 -24.61 14.71 4.25
N THR A 111 -25.49 13.71 4.19
CA THR A 111 -25.14 12.31 3.89
C THR A 111 -24.50 12.20 2.49
N PHE A 112 -25.08 12.85 1.49
CA PHE A 112 -24.53 12.89 0.15
C PHE A 112 -23.17 13.57 0.11
N LYS A 113 -23.01 14.75 0.73
CA LYS A 113 -21.73 15.46 0.82
C LYS A 113 -20.68 14.66 1.59
N LYS A 114 -21.08 13.93 2.63
CA LYS A 114 -20.20 13.01 3.36
C LYS A 114 -19.69 11.91 2.44
N SER A 115 -20.56 11.26 1.66
CA SER A 115 -20.16 10.20 0.73
C SER A 115 -19.27 10.69 -0.42
N GLU A 116 -19.40 11.96 -0.83
CA GLU A 116 -18.45 12.58 -1.77
C GLU A 116 -17.05 12.69 -1.16
N LEU A 117 -16.93 13.18 0.08
CA LEU A 117 -15.67 13.27 0.79
C LEU A 117 -15.07 11.88 1.05
N GLN A 118 -15.90 10.88 1.38
CA GLN A 118 -15.46 9.49 1.54
C GLN A 118 -14.91 8.91 0.23
N THR A 119 -15.53 9.23 -0.91
CA THR A 119 -15.03 8.82 -2.23
C THR A 119 -13.69 9.49 -2.57
N GLN A 120 -13.52 10.77 -2.23
CA GLN A 120 -12.25 11.48 -2.37
C GLN A 120 -11.17 10.85 -1.47
N LYS A 121 -11.52 10.56 -0.21
CA LYS A 121 -10.62 9.88 0.75
C LYS A 121 -10.17 8.52 0.21
N ALA A 122 -11.09 7.66 -0.20
CA ALA A 122 -10.77 6.35 -0.77
C ALA A 122 -9.88 6.44 -2.02
N THR A 123 -10.05 7.50 -2.82
CA THR A 123 -9.16 7.77 -3.97
C THR A 123 -7.74 8.10 -3.53
N LEU A 124 -7.57 8.86 -2.45
CA LEU A 124 -6.25 9.18 -1.90
C LEU A 124 -5.63 7.97 -1.19
N GLU A 125 -6.42 7.16 -0.49
CA GLU A 125 -5.98 5.91 0.14
C GLU A 125 -5.49 4.91 -0.91
N PHE A 126 -6.21 4.78 -2.03
CA PHE A 126 -5.75 3.98 -3.17
C PHE A 126 -4.39 4.47 -3.71
N LYS A 127 -4.24 5.80 -3.91
CA LYS A 127 -2.97 6.40 -4.35
C LYS A 127 -1.85 6.18 -3.33
N GLN A 128 -2.16 6.28 -2.04
CA GLN A 128 -1.19 6.02 -0.96
C GLN A 128 -0.72 4.56 -1.00
N LYS A 129 -1.64 3.63 -1.24
CA LYS A 129 -1.31 2.21 -1.39
C LYS A 129 -0.48 1.95 -2.64
N GLU A 130 -0.81 2.62 -3.76
CA GLU A 130 -0.01 2.57 -4.99
C GLU A 130 1.42 3.06 -4.74
N GLN A 131 1.61 4.20 -4.06
CA GLN A 131 2.94 4.70 -3.67
C GLN A 131 3.70 3.70 -2.80
N GLN A 132 3.01 3.03 -1.87
CA GLN A 132 3.62 2.01 -1.03
C GLN A 132 4.12 0.82 -1.86
N ILE A 133 3.32 0.35 -2.83
CA ILE A 133 3.71 -0.76 -3.71
C ILE A 133 4.87 -0.35 -4.63
N ILE A 134 4.88 0.89 -5.14
CA ILE A 134 6.02 1.41 -5.93
C ILE A 134 7.30 1.40 -5.09
N PHE A 135 7.24 1.89 -3.86
CA PHE A 135 8.38 1.89 -2.94
C PHE A 135 8.85 0.47 -2.60
N GLU A 136 7.93 -0.44 -2.26
CA GLU A 136 8.25 -1.84 -1.95
C GLU A 136 8.87 -2.55 -3.16
N THR A 137 8.39 -2.27 -4.36
CA THR A 137 8.94 -2.82 -5.61
C THR A 137 10.36 -2.31 -5.85
N ALA A 138 10.59 -1.00 -5.67
CA ALA A 138 11.91 -0.42 -5.78
C ALA A 138 12.88 -1.02 -4.75
N PHE A 139 12.46 -1.11 -3.48
CA PHE A 139 13.27 -1.73 -2.45
C PHE A 139 13.62 -3.18 -2.81
N ALA A 140 12.63 -4.00 -3.19
CA ALA A 140 12.86 -5.41 -3.51
C ALA A 140 13.77 -5.59 -4.73
N TYR A 141 13.63 -4.74 -5.74
CA TYR A 141 14.46 -4.77 -6.95
C TYR A 141 15.93 -4.43 -6.65
N PHE A 142 16.20 -3.33 -5.95
CA PHE A 142 17.55 -2.90 -5.64
C PHE A 142 18.19 -3.73 -4.53
N ASP A 143 17.41 -4.24 -3.57
CA ASP A 143 17.91 -5.19 -2.58
C ASP A 143 18.32 -6.51 -3.23
N PHE A 144 17.56 -6.99 -4.20
CA PHE A 144 17.91 -8.17 -4.95
C PHE A 144 19.24 -7.99 -5.72
N ILE A 145 19.46 -6.86 -6.39
CA ILE A 145 20.74 -6.54 -7.05
C ILE A 145 21.89 -6.53 -6.04
N PHE A 146 21.67 -5.89 -4.89
CA PHE A 146 22.67 -5.87 -3.82
C PHE A 146 23.03 -7.28 -3.32
N LYS A 147 22.03 -8.13 -3.04
CA LYS A 147 22.24 -9.50 -2.55
C LYS A 147 22.91 -10.38 -3.59
N PHE A 148 22.65 -10.18 -4.86
CA PHE A 148 23.33 -10.86 -5.94
C PHE A 148 24.82 -10.46 -6.00
N ASN A 149 25.11 -9.17 -5.97
CA ASN A 149 26.51 -8.69 -5.94
C ASN A 149 27.24 -9.20 -4.71
N ASN A 150 26.57 -9.22 -3.55
CA ASN A 150 27.14 -9.74 -2.31
C ASN A 150 27.51 -11.24 -2.43
N GLU A 151 26.64 -12.05 -3.01
CA GLU A 151 26.91 -13.47 -3.26
C GLU A 151 28.10 -13.63 -4.21
N LYS A 152 28.12 -12.89 -5.32
CA LYS A 152 29.22 -12.88 -6.29
C LYS A 152 30.56 -12.51 -5.67
N PHE A 153 30.58 -11.49 -4.80
CA PHE A 153 31.79 -11.08 -4.10
C PHE A 153 32.28 -12.15 -3.13
N ASN A 154 31.39 -12.75 -2.37
CA ASN A 154 31.75 -13.85 -1.45
C ASN A 154 32.19 -15.10 -2.20
N PHE A 155 31.59 -15.44 -3.33
CA PHE A 155 32.03 -16.55 -4.18
C PHE A 155 33.46 -16.31 -4.71
N SER A 156 33.73 -15.10 -5.22
CA SER A 156 35.09 -14.74 -5.66
C SER A 156 36.10 -14.79 -4.53
N ASN A 157 35.68 -14.42 -3.32
CA ASN A 157 36.55 -14.44 -2.13
C ASN A 157 36.89 -15.88 -1.71
N VAL A 158 35.96 -16.82 -1.78
CA VAL A 158 36.23 -18.25 -1.53
C VAL A 158 37.27 -18.76 -2.52
N ASN A 159 37.09 -18.52 -3.82
CA ASN A 159 38.03 -18.94 -4.85
C ASN A 159 39.48 -18.36 -4.60
N LEU A 160 39.56 -17.15 -4.07
CA LEU A 160 40.88 -16.55 -3.72
C LEU A 160 41.50 -17.24 -2.51
N PHE A 161 40.71 -17.59 -1.49
CA PHE A 161 41.22 -18.32 -0.32
C PHE A 161 41.54 -19.78 -0.64
N GLU A 162 40.82 -20.45 -1.52
CA GLU A 162 41.18 -21.78 -1.99
C GLU A 162 42.57 -21.79 -2.65
N ARG A 163 42.81 -20.86 -3.57
CA ARG A 163 44.14 -20.71 -4.18
C ARG A 163 45.25 -20.35 -3.17
N GLN A 164 44.90 -19.54 -2.15
CA GLN A 164 45.86 -19.18 -1.09
C GLN A 164 46.24 -20.41 -0.29
N VAL A 165 45.29 -21.25 0.11
CA VAL A 165 45.59 -22.49 0.85
C VAL A 165 46.43 -23.44 0.00
N GLU A 166 46.13 -23.60 -1.30
CA GLU A 166 46.96 -24.41 -2.21
C GLU A 166 48.38 -23.88 -2.29
N PHE A 167 48.58 -22.58 -2.42
CA PHE A 167 49.86 -21.94 -2.49
C PHE A 167 50.63 -22.06 -1.16
N ASP A 168 50.01 -21.83 -0.03
CA ASP A 168 50.58 -21.94 1.29
C ASP A 168 50.97 -23.41 1.62
N ASN A 169 50.20 -24.38 1.20
CA ASN A 169 50.54 -25.80 1.30
C ASN A 169 51.86 -26.09 0.53
N ALA A 170 52.00 -25.61 -0.69
CA ALA A 170 53.23 -25.80 -1.48
C ALA A 170 54.44 -25.13 -0.82
N ARG A 171 54.27 -23.95 -0.22
CA ARG A 171 55.35 -23.22 0.50
C ARG A 171 55.74 -23.89 1.81
N LEU A 172 54.77 -24.45 2.55
CA LEU A 172 55.05 -25.23 3.77
C LEU A 172 55.90 -26.45 3.46
N GLN A 173 55.58 -27.18 2.36
CA GLN A 173 56.40 -28.34 1.93
C GLN A 173 57.85 -27.97 1.59
N LYS A 174 58.09 -26.73 1.15
CA LYS A 174 59.42 -26.21 0.91
C LYS A 174 60.08 -25.60 2.17
N GLY A 175 59.37 -25.53 3.30
CA GLY A 175 59.87 -24.90 4.53
C GLY A 175 59.89 -23.37 4.49
N GLU A 176 59.17 -22.73 3.58
CA GLU A 176 59.18 -21.27 3.40
C GLU A 176 58.18 -20.55 4.35
N ILE A 177 57.21 -21.27 4.88
CA ILE A 177 56.24 -20.77 5.86
C ILE A 177 56.04 -21.77 6.99
N THR A 178 55.34 -21.34 8.06
CA THR A 178 55.04 -22.19 9.23
C THR A 178 53.70 -22.89 9.10
N LEU A 179 53.48 -23.95 9.90
CA LEU A 179 52.15 -24.59 10.03
C LEU A 179 51.06 -23.61 10.53
N THR A 180 51.48 -22.61 11.33
CA THR A 180 50.57 -21.57 11.81
C THR A 180 50.05 -20.70 10.67
N ASP A 181 50.87 -20.35 9.69
CA ASP A 181 50.49 -19.57 8.51
C ASP A 181 49.46 -20.34 7.66
N LEU A 182 49.70 -21.65 7.43
CA LEU A 182 48.76 -22.50 6.73
C LEU A 182 47.43 -22.61 7.49
N ALA A 183 47.46 -22.88 8.80
CA ALA A 183 46.25 -22.97 9.62
C ALA A 183 45.41 -21.67 9.59
N GLN A 184 46.06 -20.50 9.46
CA GLN A 184 45.41 -19.23 9.34
C GLN A 184 44.70 -19.06 7.98
N SER A 185 45.31 -19.52 6.90
CA SER A 185 44.68 -19.54 5.57
C SER A 185 43.50 -20.51 5.52
N GLU A 186 43.63 -21.70 6.10
CA GLU A 186 42.52 -22.67 6.21
C GLU A 186 41.34 -22.12 7.04
N SER A 187 41.63 -21.46 8.17
CA SER A 187 40.62 -20.79 8.99
C SER A 187 39.88 -19.69 8.21
N SER A 188 40.63 -18.91 7.42
CA SER A 188 40.06 -17.84 6.59
C SER A 188 39.17 -18.40 5.47
N LEU A 189 39.59 -19.51 4.85
CA LEU A 189 38.79 -20.24 3.86
C LEU A 189 37.45 -20.76 4.49
N ALA A 190 37.50 -21.36 5.67
CA ALA A 190 36.34 -21.82 6.39
C ALA A 190 35.37 -20.65 6.68
N GLY A 191 35.88 -19.51 7.13
CA GLY A 191 35.08 -18.28 7.32
C GLY A 191 34.48 -17.74 6.02
N ALA A 192 35.24 -17.75 4.92
CA ALA A 192 34.74 -17.34 3.61
C ALA A 192 33.60 -18.24 3.09
N ASN A 193 33.73 -19.56 3.29
CA ASN A 193 32.66 -20.53 2.96
C ASN A 193 31.39 -20.27 3.77
N ALA A 194 31.50 -20.01 5.07
CA ALA A 194 30.34 -19.67 5.91
C ALA A 194 29.64 -18.39 5.42
N ASN A 195 30.40 -17.36 5.06
CA ASN A 195 29.87 -16.12 4.51
C ASN A 195 29.20 -16.33 3.14
N LEU A 196 29.74 -17.17 2.28
CA LEU A 196 29.13 -17.53 1.00
C LEU A 196 27.77 -18.24 1.19
N ILE A 197 27.69 -19.19 2.12
CA ILE A 197 26.42 -19.90 2.43
C ILE A 197 25.38 -18.89 2.92
N LYS A 198 25.76 -17.96 3.81
CA LYS A 198 24.88 -16.88 4.27
C LYS A 198 24.43 -16.01 3.11
N ALA A 199 25.34 -15.56 2.24
CA ALA A 199 25.01 -14.72 1.09
C ALA A 199 24.05 -15.41 0.11
N LYS A 200 24.23 -16.71 -0.16
CA LYS A 200 23.32 -17.55 -0.97
C LYS A 200 21.93 -17.62 -0.36
N THR A 201 21.82 -17.79 0.95
CA THR A 201 20.53 -17.84 1.65
C THR A 201 19.80 -16.48 1.58
N GLU A 202 20.54 -15.39 1.80
CA GLU A 202 20.01 -14.03 1.70
C GLU A 202 19.52 -13.69 0.28
N LEU A 203 20.28 -14.11 -0.75
CA LEU A 203 19.88 -13.97 -2.15
C LEU A 203 18.59 -14.71 -2.47
N LEU A 204 18.48 -15.98 -1.99
CA LEU A 204 17.27 -16.78 -2.19
C LEU A 204 16.04 -16.10 -1.54
N SER A 205 16.21 -15.58 -0.33
CA SER A 205 15.15 -14.84 0.39
C SER A 205 14.73 -13.57 -0.36
N SER A 206 15.70 -12.78 -0.82
CA SER A 206 15.43 -11.57 -1.61
C SER A 206 14.73 -11.88 -2.92
N LYS A 207 15.15 -12.95 -3.61
CA LYS A 207 14.49 -13.44 -4.84
C LYS A 207 13.01 -13.75 -4.59
N ARG A 208 12.69 -14.50 -3.52
CA ARG A 208 11.30 -14.84 -3.19
C ARG A 208 10.46 -13.61 -2.84
N ASN A 209 11.05 -12.64 -2.13
CA ASN A 209 10.37 -11.40 -1.82
C ASN A 209 10.06 -10.58 -3.09
N PHE A 210 11.01 -10.50 -4.01
CA PHE A 210 10.82 -9.84 -5.30
C PHE A 210 9.70 -10.51 -6.11
N GLU A 211 9.74 -11.84 -6.26
CA GLU A 211 8.71 -12.63 -6.97
C GLU A 211 7.32 -12.42 -6.34
N ARG A 212 7.24 -12.34 -5.01
CA ARG A 212 5.97 -12.07 -4.30
C ARG A 212 5.40 -10.68 -4.59
N ILE A 213 6.26 -9.66 -4.68
CA ILE A 213 5.81 -8.28 -4.89
C ILE A 213 5.42 -8.04 -6.34
N THR A 214 6.22 -8.52 -7.29
CA THR A 214 6.03 -8.28 -8.73
C THR A 214 5.09 -9.27 -9.40
N GLY A 215 4.91 -10.46 -8.81
CA GLY A 215 4.20 -11.58 -9.44
C GLY A 215 4.96 -12.23 -10.59
N GLU A 216 6.20 -11.82 -10.85
CA GLU A 216 7.03 -12.30 -11.95
C GLU A 216 8.30 -12.98 -11.45
N LYS A 217 8.80 -13.95 -12.23
CA LYS A 217 10.10 -14.58 -11.94
C LYS A 217 11.23 -13.59 -12.23
N VAL A 218 12.29 -13.68 -11.42
CA VAL A 218 13.48 -12.87 -11.62
C VAL A 218 14.16 -13.25 -12.92
N PRO A 219 14.55 -12.28 -13.79
CA PRO A 219 15.29 -12.55 -15.02
C PRO A 219 16.74 -12.99 -14.72
N SER A 220 17.46 -13.41 -15.77
CA SER A 220 18.91 -13.55 -15.71
C SER A 220 19.57 -12.18 -15.48
N PHE A 221 20.55 -12.15 -14.57
CA PHE A 221 21.11 -10.92 -13.97
C PHE A 221 21.93 -10.00 -14.87
N GLU A 222 22.28 -10.43 -16.07
CA GLU A 222 23.28 -9.74 -16.88
C GLU A 222 22.85 -8.35 -17.35
N ASN A 223 21.56 -8.00 -17.22
CA ASN A 223 20.96 -6.79 -17.79
C ASN A 223 20.24 -5.87 -16.78
N LEU A 224 20.46 -6.03 -15.47
CA LEU A 224 19.73 -5.19 -14.48
C LEU A 224 20.32 -3.78 -14.39
N ASN A 225 19.52 -2.78 -14.77
CA ASN A 225 19.94 -1.37 -14.66
C ASN A 225 19.82 -0.86 -13.22
N GLN A 226 20.90 -0.20 -12.75
CA GLN A 226 20.94 0.38 -11.39
C GLN A 226 20.65 1.88 -11.37
N LYS A 227 20.43 2.51 -12.51
CA LYS A 227 20.19 3.95 -12.60
C LYS A 227 18.70 4.22 -12.71
N VAL A 228 18.17 4.91 -11.73
CA VAL A 228 16.82 5.47 -11.72
C VAL A 228 16.95 6.95 -11.36
N LEU A 229 16.31 7.81 -12.14
CA LEU A 229 16.25 9.24 -11.88
C LEU A 229 14.87 9.58 -11.32
N ILE A 230 14.87 10.25 -10.17
CA ILE A 230 13.65 10.80 -9.56
C ILE A 230 13.90 12.30 -9.36
N ASP A 231 12.98 13.12 -9.85
CA ASP A 231 13.03 14.56 -9.64
C ASP A 231 12.69 14.89 -8.18
N LEU A 232 13.68 15.39 -7.45
CA LEU A 232 13.59 15.71 -6.03
C LEU A 232 13.96 17.17 -5.76
N PRO A 233 13.31 17.83 -4.78
CA PRO A 233 13.67 19.17 -4.38
C PRO A 233 15.14 19.28 -3.94
N SER A 234 15.77 20.40 -4.25
CA SER A 234 17.17 20.64 -3.91
C SER A 234 17.39 21.10 -2.47
N THR A 235 16.34 21.55 -1.76
CA THR A 235 16.43 22.07 -0.39
C THR A 235 15.41 21.46 0.53
N LEU A 236 15.73 21.42 1.85
CA LEU A 236 14.80 20.98 2.88
C LEU A 236 13.51 21.81 2.89
N ASN A 237 13.61 23.14 2.77
CA ASN A 237 12.44 24.01 2.81
C ASN A 237 11.48 23.74 1.65
N SER A 238 11.99 23.54 0.45
CA SER A 238 11.17 23.15 -0.71
C SER A 238 10.53 21.78 -0.52
N SER A 239 11.22 20.83 0.12
CA SER A 239 10.68 19.52 0.46
C SER A 239 9.53 19.62 1.47
N LEU A 240 9.67 20.43 2.52
CA LEU A 240 8.64 20.66 3.54
C LEU A 240 7.40 21.35 2.96
N GLU A 241 7.60 22.34 2.10
CA GLU A 241 6.51 23.03 1.39
C GLU A 241 5.74 22.03 0.51
N GLN A 242 6.44 21.25 -0.30
CA GLN A 242 5.83 20.27 -1.19
C GLN A 242 5.07 19.19 -0.42
N ALA A 243 5.66 18.65 0.66
CA ALA A 243 4.99 17.69 1.53
C ALA A 243 3.73 18.25 2.18
N SER A 244 3.77 19.53 2.62
CA SER A 244 2.60 20.20 3.20
C SER A 244 1.42 20.34 2.23
N LEU A 245 1.68 20.32 0.92
CA LEU A 245 0.65 20.45 -0.12
C LEU A 245 0.21 19.11 -0.70
N LYS A 246 1.12 18.14 -0.82
CA LYS A 246 0.89 16.93 -1.63
C LYS A 246 0.93 15.63 -0.83
N ASN A 247 1.43 15.62 0.43
CA ASN A 247 1.51 14.40 1.21
C ASN A 247 0.13 13.76 1.39
N LEU A 248 -0.01 12.50 0.98
CA LEU A 248 -1.31 11.82 0.94
C LEU A 248 -1.87 11.56 2.34
N ALA A 249 -1.03 11.25 3.33
CA ALA A 249 -1.49 11.04 4.71
C ALA A 249 -2.08 12.34 5.31
N LEU A 250 -1.48 13.48 5.01
CA LEU A 250 -1.99 14.79 5.43
C LEU A 250 -3.32 15.11 4.76
N LEU A 251 -3.44 14.87 3.45
CA LEU A 251 -4.69 15.10 2.70
C LEU A 251 -5.81 14.18 3.17
N ILE A 252 -5.52 12.90 3.46
CA ILE A 252 -6.48 11.94 4.02
C ILE A 252 -6.96 12.41 5.40
N SER A 253 -6.05 12.81 6.29
CA SER A 253 -6.40 13.29 7.62
C SER A 253 -7.24 14.58 7.59
N LYS A 254 -7.01 15.46 6.60
CA LYS A 254 -7.86 16.62 6.35
C LYS A 254 -9.29 16.21 5.96
N LEU A 255 -9.42 15.22 5.08
CA LEU A 255 -10.74 14.70 4.67
C LEU A 255 -11.46 14.04 5.84
N ASP A 256 -10.76 13.33 6.74
CA ASP A 256 -11.36 12.76 7.96
C ASP A 256 -11.96 13.85 8.85
N TYR A 257 -11.28 14.98 9.01
CA TYR A 257 -11.84 16.14 9.72
C TYR A 257 -13.07 16.70 9.00
N GLU A 258 -13.04 16.85 7.69
CA GLU A 258 -14.18 17.37 6.91
C GLU A 258 -15.38 16.40 6.94
N ILE A 259 -15.15 15.09 6.88
CA ILE A 259 -16.17 14.05 7.02
C ILE A 259 -16.84 14.13 8.40
N SER A 260 -16.04 14.27 9.47
CA SER A 260 -16.57 14.43 10.83
C SER A 260 -17.42 15.69 11.01
N ALA A 261 -17.11 16.75 10.28
CA ALA A 261 -17.95 17.96 10.26
C ALA A 261 -19.30 17.72 9.58
N LYS A 262 -19.38 16.89 8.53
CA LYS A 262 -20.65 16.48 7.90
C LYS A 262 -21.43 15.58 8.82
N GLU A 263 -20.79 14.65 9.53
CA GLU A 263 -21.42 13.79 10.53
C GLU A 263 -22.10 14.60 11.63
N LEU A 264 -21.43 15.62 12.15
CA LEU A 264 -22.04 16.55 13.12
C LEU A 264 -23.31 17.22 12.57
N ASN A 265 -23.31 17.59 11.28
CA ASN A 265 -24.49 18.20 10.67
C ASN A 265 -25.63 17.18 10.44
N ILE A 266 -25.30 15.92 10.17
CA ILE A 266 -26.27 14.81 10.08
C ILE A 266 -26.93 14.60 11.46
N GLU A 267 -26.15 14.57 12.53
CA GLU A 267 -26.68 14.43 13.89
C GLU A 267 -27.54 15.65 14.30
N ARG A 268 -27.14 16.87 13.92
CA ARG A 268 -27.95 18.07 14.14
C ARG A 268 -29.30 18.03 13.41
N ALA A 269 -29.37 17.39 12.25
CA ALA A 269 -30.60 17.21 11.49
C ALA A 269 -31.67 16.42 12.25
N ARG A 270 -31.30 15.61 13.26
CA ARG A 270 -32.24 14.88 14.13
C ARG A 270 -33.12 15.81 14.97
N LEU A 271 -32.75 17.06 15.17
CA LEU A 271 -33.56 18.07 15.87
C LEU A 271 -34.59 18.74 14.94
N SER A 272 -34.54 18.46 13.63
CA SER A 272 -35.43 19.05 12.64
C SER A 272 -36.67 18.19 12.40
N PRO A 273 -37.78 18.76 11.97
CA PRO A 273 -38.94 17.97 11.51
C PRO A 273 -38.54 17.13 10.28
N LYS A 274 -39.26 15.99 10.14
CA LYS A 274 -39.25 15.14 8.95
C LYS A 274 -40.60 15.22 8.29
N ALA A 275 -40.60 15.50 6.96
CA ALA A 275 -41.81 15.49 6.15
C ALA A 275 -41.69 14.42 5.05
N SER A 276 -42.71 13.58 4.88
CA SER A 276 -42.83 12.58 3.82
C SER A 276 -44.21 12.55 3.23
N ILE A 277 -44.28 12.13 1.96
CA ILE A 277 -45.52 11.82 1.26
C ILE A 277 -45.51 10.33 0.94
N LYS A 278 -46.59 9.64 1.28
CA LYS A 278 -46.84 8.23 0.95
C LYS A 278 -48.10 8.10 0.13
N VAL A 279 -48.01 7.46 -1.03
CA VAL A 279 -49.16 7.04 -1.83
C VAL A 279 -49.22 5.52 -1.75
N SER A 280 -50.34 4.97 -1.42
CA SER A 280 -50.53 3.52 -1.34
C SER A 280 -51.85 3.07 -1.94
N LYS A 281 -51.83 1.91 -2.59
CA LYS A 281 -53.03 1.16 -2.99
C LYS A 281 -52.97 -0.17 -2.28
N SER A 282 -54.08 -0.52 -1.57
CA SER A 282 -54.24 -1.80 -0.90
C SER A 282 -55.50 -2.50 -1.35
N GLU A 283 -55.38 -3.80 -1.60
CA GLU A 283 -56.48 -4.71 -1.92
C GLU A 283 -56.61 -5.67 -0.73
N ASN A 284 -57.78 -5.70 -0.11
CA ASN A 284 -58.05 -6.53 1.05
C ASN A 284 -59.17 -7.52 0.69
N LYS A 285 -58.98 -8.81 1.01
CA LYS A 285 -59.99 -9.86 0.93
C LYS A 285 -60.31 -10.35 2.32
N ASP A 286 -61.55 -10.77 2.51
CA ASP A 286 -62.09 -11.16 3.81
C ASP A 286 -61.86 -10.09 4.88
N PHE A 287 -62.01 -8.82 4.50
CA PHE A 287 -61.64 -7.66 5.31
C PHE A 287 -62.33 -7.61 6.67
N SER A 288 -63.60 -7.97 6.68
CA SER A 288 -64.40 -8.05 7.92
C SER A 288 -65.64 -8.96 7.73
N SER A 289 -66.35 -9.25 8.81
CA SER A 289 -67.61 -10.06 8.77
C SER A 289 -68.70 -9.46 7.92
N THR A 290 -68.56 -8.22 7.45
CA THR A 290 -69.54 -7.51 6.66
C THR A 290 -69.08 -6.99 5.31
N ILE A 291 -67.74 -7.03 5.10
CA ILE A 291 -67.09 -6.55 3.88
C ILE A 291 -66.09 -7.63 3.45
N ASP A 292 -66.38 -8.26 2.30
CA ASP A 292 -65.55 -9.31 1.73
C ASP A 292 -64.33 -8.70 1.03
N GLU A 293 -64.50 -7.83 0.05
CA GLU A 293 -63.41 -7.17 -0.68
C GLU A 293 -63.41 -5.66 -0.46
N LYS A 294 -62.24 -5.06 -0.29
CA LYS A 294 -62.08 -3.62 -0.12
C LYS A 294 -60.79 -3.13 -0.78
N ASP A 295 -60.90 -2.21 -1.71
CA ASP A 295 -59.79 -1.49 -2.34
C ASP A 295 -59.66 -0.08 -1.74
N ASP A 296 -58.50 0.26 -1.27
CA ASP A 296 -58.19 1.59 -0.74
C ASP A 296 -57.05 2.24 -1.54
N GLU A 297 -57.29 3.47 -1.99
CA GLU A 297 -56.24 4.37 -2.48
C GLU A 297 -56.04 5.51 -1.47
N THR A 298 -54.80 5.62 -0.96
CA THR A 298 -54.50 6.57 0.11
C THR A 298 -53.30 7.45 -0.27
N VAL A 299 -53.47 8.76 -0.17
CA VAL A 299 -52.40 9.74 -0.22
C VAL A 299 -52.24 10.34 1.17
N LYS A 300 -51.08 10.13 1.80
CA LYS A 300 -50.80 10.56 3.16
C LYS A 300 -49.55 11.46 3.19
N ALA A 301 -49.74 12.71 3.61
CA ALA A 301 -48.64 13.60 3.98
C ALA A 301 -48.40 13.51 5.48
N THR A 302 -47.16 13.28 5.90
CA THR A 302 -46.81 13.15 7.32
C THR A 302 -45.72 14.12 7.67
N ILE A 303 -45.87 14.89 8.73
CA ILE A 303 -44.86 15.70 9.35
C ILE A 303 -44.68 15.18 10.78
N SER A 304 -43.42 14.81 11.12
CA SER A 304 -43.04 14.31 12.43
C SER A 304 -41.86 15.14 12.96
N TRP A 305 -42.01 15.67 14.17
CA TRP A 305 -40.99 16.47 14.82
C TRP A 305 -40.71 15.95 16.23
N PRO A 306 -39.57 15.21 16.42
CA PRO A 306 -39.22 14.68 17.71
C PRO A 306 -38.58 15.78 18.58
N ILE A 307 -39.37 16.51 19.35
CA ILE A 307 -38.94 17.62 20.21
C ILE A 307 -38.13 17.10 21.42
N ILE A 308 -38.62 16.06 22.08
CA ILE A 308 -37.96 15.42 23.23
C ILE A 308 -37.86 13.92 22.98
N LYS A 309 -36.64 13.38 23.09
CA LYS A 309 -36.36 11.95 22.93
C LYS A 309 -35.39 11.49 24.03
N GLY A 310 -35.77 11.67 25.30
CA GLY A 310 -34.99 11.22 26.46
C GLY A 310 -33.54 11.70 26.51
N GLY A 311 -33.21 12.84 25.91
CA GLY A 311 -31.84 13.38 25.86
C GLY A 311 -30.94 12.77 24.76
N GLU A 312 -31.39 11.75 24.00
CA GLU A 312 -30.63 11.04 22.98
C GLU A 312 -30.03 12.02 21.92
N ASN A 313 -30.88 12.91 21.39
CA ASN A 313 -30.43 13.84 20.33
C ASN A 313 -29.31 14.79 20.80
N ILE A 314 -29.42 15.31 22.04
CA ILE A 314 -28.42 16.21 22.62
C ILE A 314 -27.10 15.48 22.83
N SER A 315 -27.17 14.25 23.38
CA SER A 315 -25.99 13.43 23.65
C SER A 315 -25.30 13.00 22.34
N SER A 316 -26.04 12.64 21.30
CA SER A 316 -25.51 12.29 19.97
C SER A 316 -24.82 13.47 19.31
N ILE A 317 -25.38 14.67 19.39
CA ILE A 317 -24.74 15.90 18.88
C ILE A 317 -23.47 16.21 19.65
N LYS A 318 -23.52 16.08 20.98
CA LYS A 318 -22.31 16.29 21.85
C LYS A 318 -21.22 15.29 21.49
N LYS A 319 -21.55 14.00 21.34
CA LYS A 319 -20.63 12.95 20.91
C LYS A 319 -20.00 13.31 19.56
N SER A 320 -20.79 13.63 18.55
CA SER A 320 -20.30 13.96 17.21
C SER A 320 -19.46 15.25 17.19
N SER A 321 -19.77 16.22 18.08
CA SER A 321 -18.97 17.43 18.28
C SER A 321 -17.58 17.10 18.85
N LEU A 322 -17.48 16.20 19.84
CA LEU A 322 -16.23 15.74 20.40
C LEU A 322 -15.41 14.94 19.38
N GLU A 323 -16.05 14.08 18.57
CA GLU A 323 -15.40 13.37 17.48
C GLU A 323 -14.80 14.35 16.43
N LYS A 324 -15.53 15.39 16.06
CA LYS A 324 -14.99 16.43 15.18
C LYS A 324 -13.75 17.09 15.78
N GLN A 325 -13.76 17.42 17.08
CA GLN A 325 -12.60 17.98 17.78
C GLN A 325 -11.42 17.00 17.80
N ARG A 326 -11.69 15.70 18.02
CA ARG A 326 -10.68 14.64 17.96
C ARG A 326 -10.00 14.59 16.58
N PHE A 327 -10.78 14.57 15.49
CA PHE A 327 -10.21 14.58 14.14
C PHE A 327 -9.45 15.87 13.81
N GLN A 328 -9.86 17.00 14.36
CA GLN A 328 -9.10 18.25 14.24
C GLN A 328 -7.73 18.17 14.90
N LEU A 329 -7.63 17.55 16.08
CA LEU A 329 -6.36 17.34 16.78
C LEU A 329 -5.48 16.33 16.01
N LEU A 330 -6.05 15.24 15.52
CA LEU A 330 -5.34 14.24 14.69
C LEU A 330 -4.81 14.85 13.40
N PHE A 331 -5.56 15.75 12.76
CA PHE A 331 -5.08 16.47 11.58
C PHE A 331 -3.86 17.34 11.89
N LYS A 332 -3.87 18.05 13.03
CA LYS A 332 -2.72 18.87 13.48
C LYS A 332 -1.51 17.99 13.79
N ASP A 333 -1.72 16.86 14.47
CA ASP A 333 -0.67 15.89 14.78
C ASP A 333 -0.07 15.31 13.50
N THR A 334 -0.92 14.86 12.57
CA THR A 334 -0.47 14.34 11.26
C THR A 334 0.36 15.37 10.51
N LYS A 335 0.00 16.66 10.57
CA LYS A 335 0.79 17.72 9.96
C LYS A 335 2.20 17.78 10.56
N ASN A 336 2.31 17.78 11.89
CA ASN A 336 3.60 17.81 12.57
C ASN A 336 4.43 16.55 12.25
N LYS A 337 3.80 15.39 12.24
CA LYS A 337 4.43 14.13 11.86
C LYS A 337 4.97 14.15 10.43
N VAL A 338 4.18 14.62 9.46
CA VAL A 338 4.60 14.72 8.06
C VAL A 338 5.81 15.65 7.91
N LEU A 339 5.84 16.77 8.63
CA LEU A 339 7.00 17.67 8.61
C LEU A 339 8.25 17.01 9.19
N SER A 340 8.11 16.30 10.30
CA SER A 340 9.21 15.54 10.91
C SER A 340 9.70 14.40 10.00
N ASP A 341 8.79 13.58 9.47
CA ASP A 341 9.13 12.45 8.61
C ASP A 341 9.78 12.93 7.28
N THR A 342 9.32 14.04 6.73
CA THR A 342 9.94 14.66 5.54
C THR A 342 11.34 15.16 5.84
N SER A 343 11.57 15.80 7.01
CA SER A 343 12.91 16.25 7.41
C SER A 343 13.86 15.06 7.58
N ASN A 344 13.39 13.97 8.19
CA ASN A 344 14.17 12.76 8.38
C ASN A 344 14.51 12.10 7.03
N SER A 345 13.53 11.97 6.13
CA SER A 345 13.74 11.38 4.79
C SER A 345 14.70 12.21 3.94
N TRP A 346 14.59 13.55 4.02
CA TRP A 346 15.53 14.45 3.34
C TRP A 346 16.96 14.32 3.89
N SER A 347 17.11 14.26 5.21
CA SER A 347 18.41 14.06 5.86
C SER A 347 19.01 12.69 5.51
N ASN A 348 18.20 11.64 5.48
CA ASN A 348 18.62 10.30 5.04
C ASN A 348 19.06 10.29 3.57
N TYR A 349 18.37 11.00 2.69
CA TYR A 349 18.77 11.14 1.29
C TYR A 349 20.13 11.84 1.17
N GLN A 350 20.37 12.93 1.87
CA GLN A 350 21.66 13.64 1.86
C GLN A 350 22.77 12.79 2.46
N SER A 351 22.50 12.12 3.57
CA SER A 351 23.45 11.21 4.21
C SER A 351 23.83 10.04 3.29
N SER A 352 22.85 9.38 2.68
CA SER A 352 23.09 8.23 1.79
C SER A 352 23.89 8.63 0.54
N LYS A 353 23.71 9.84 0.02
CA LYS A 353 24.54 10.41 -1.05
C LYS A 353 26.00 10.54 -0.61
N SER A 354 26.24 11.13 0.56
CA SER A 354 27.58 11.31 1.11
C SER A 354 28.26 9.96 1.42
N VAL A 355 27.50 9.00 1.96
CA VAL A 355 28.00 7.64 2.23
C VAL A 355 28.35 6.92 0.92
N LEU A 356 27.57 7.10 -0.14
CA LEU A 356 27.89 6.54 -1.45
C LEU A 356 29.22 7.06 -1.99
N ASP A 357 29.45 8.37 -1.92
CA ASP A 357 30.71 8.98 -2.37
C ASP A 357 31.91 8.51 -1.52
N ALA A 358 31.74 8.43 -0.19
CA ALA A 358 32.78 7.96 0.73
C ALA A 358 33.13 6.48 0.50
N THR A 359 32.13 5.61 0.36
CA THR A 359 32.36 4.18 0.12
C THR A 359 32.96 3.90 -1.25
N LYS A 360 32.65 4.73 -2.25
CA LYS A 360 33.31 4.68 -3.57
C LYS A 360 34.82 4.98 -3.47
N ALA A 361 35.18 6.01 -2.71
CA ALA A 361 36.58 6.35 -2.47
C ALA A 361 37.27 5.25 -1.67
N GLN A 362 36.62 4.70 -0.63
CA GLN A 362 37.13 3.58 0.17
C GLN A 362 37.36 2.35 -0.71
N LEU A 363 36.43 1.99 -1.59
CA LEU A 363 36.60 0.86 -2.51
C LEU A 363 37.84 1.04 -3.39
N LYS A 364 38.00 2.22 -4.01
CA LYS A 364 39.16 2.52 -4.87
C LYS A 364 40.48 2.38 -4.11
N ALA A 365 40.54 2.89 -2.87
CA ALA A 365 41.73 2.78 -2.04
C ALA A 365 42.05 1.32 -1.65
N ALA A 366 41.01 0.54 -1.29
CA ALA A 366 41.14 -0.87 -0.95
C ALA A 366 41.57 -1.73 -2.16
N GLU A 367 41.12 -1.41 -3.37
CA GLU A 367 41.54 -2.08 -4.60
C GLU A 367 43.03 -1.86 -4.85
N ILE A 368 43.53 -0.62 -4.78
CA ILE A 368 44.97 -0.28 -4.95
C ILE A 368 45.80 -0.95 -3.87
N ALA A 369 45.36 -0.89 -2.61
CA ALA A 369 46.12 -1.50 -1.51
C ALA A 369 46.21 -3.02 -1.63
N ASN A 370 45.10 -3.68 -1.98
CA ASN A 370 45.09 -5.12 -2.15
C ASN A 370 45.93 -5.58 -3.34
N GLU A 371 45.89 -4.85 -4.46
CA GLU A 371 46.74 -5.13 -5.62
C GLU A 371 48.24 -5.01 -5.25
N GLY A 372 48.63 -3.93 -4.60
CA GLY A 372 50.03 -3.71 -4.18
C GLY A 372 50.52 -4.79 -3.20
N ILE A 373 49.74 -5.08 -2.13
CA ILE A 373 50.10 -6.09 -1.15
C ILE A 373 50.20 -7.48 -1.79
N THR A 374 49.30 -7.82 -2.70
CA THR A 374 49.34 -9.12 -3.39
C THR A 374 50.56 -9.24 -4.29
N LEU A 375 50.90 -8.20 -5.08
CA LEU A 375 52.06 -8.20 -5.94
C LEU A 375 53.40 -8.31 -5.13
N GLU A 376 53.50 -7.58 -4.02
CA GLU A 376 54.65 -7.66 -3.13
C GLU A 376 54.78 -9.04 -2.46
N TYR A 377 53.69 -9.68 -2.09
CA TYR A 377 53.67 -11.03 -1.54
C TYR A 377 54.10 -12.08 -2.58
N ASP A 378 53.54 -12.02 -3.78
CA ASP A 378 53.85 -12.97 -4.87
C ASP A 378 55.29 -12.85 -5.37
N SER A 379 55.89 -11.67 -5.28
CA SER A 379 57.30 -11.44 -5.61
C SER A 379 58.27 -11.95 -4.53
N GLY A 380 57.79 -12.47 -3.41
CA GLY A 380 58.59 -13.06 -2.35
C GLY A 380 59.31 -12.05 -1.43
N ASN A 381 58.87 -10.79 -1.41
CA ASN A 381 59.79 -9.72 -1.00
C ASN A 381 59.43 -9.02 0.30
N THR A 382 58.52 -9.24 1.11
CA THR A 382 58.38 -8.51 2.41
C THR A 382 57.03 -8.62 3.08
N ARG A 383 56.03 -9.14 2.38
CA ARG A 383 54.69 -9.23 2.96
C ARG A 383 54.43 -10.61 3.54
N THR A 384 53.63 -10.65 4.61
CA THR A 384 53.22 -11.86 5.28
C THR A 384 51.86 -12.37 4.73
N THR A 385 51.59 -13.67 4.88
CA THR A 385 50.28 -14.28 4.59
C THR A 385 49.16 -13.53 5.29
N LEU A 386 49.38 -13.10 6.54
CA LEU A 386 48.41 -12.34 7.32
C LEU A 386 48.03 -11.01 6.65
N GLU A 387 48.99 -10.25 6.13
CA GLU A 387 48.74 -8.97 5.47
C GLU A 387 47.93 -9.15 4.20
N VAL A 388 48.15 -10.22 3.43
CA VAL A 388 47.33 -10.56 2.24
C VAL A 388 45.91 -10.89 2.64
N ILE A 389 45.71 -11.72 3.67
CA ILE A 389 44.37 -12.09 4.20
C ILE A 389 43.63 -10.84 4.65
N GLN A 390 44.28 -9.95 5.43
CA GLN A 390 43.68 -8.70 5.90
C GLN A 390 43.31 -7.76 4.75
N SER A 391 44.18 -7.61 3.78
CA SER A 391 43.94 -6.77 2.60
C SER A 391 42.74 -7.27 1.76
N ARG A 392 42.63 -8.59 1.55
CA ARG A 392 41.51 -9.20 0.86
C ARG A 392 40.17 -9.02 1.62
N SER A 393 40.22 -9.16 2.95
CA SER A 393 39.04 -8.93 3.80
C SER A 393 38.57 -7.47 3.72
N LEU A 394 39.50 -6.50 3.79
CA LEU A 394 39.19 -5.07 3.65
C LEU A 394 38.60 -4.74 2.26
N LEU A 395 39.13 -5.35 1.18
CA LEU A 395 38.61 -5.19 -0.16
C LEU A 395 37.18 -5.75 -0.28
N LEU A 396 36.94 -6.96 0.25
CA LEU A 396 35.63 -7.56 0.27
C LEU A 396 34.61 -6.67 1.01
N GLU A 397 34.97 -6.21 2.20
CA GLU A 397 34.14 -5.30 3.00
C GLU A 397 33.85 -4.00 2.23
N ALA A 398 34.82 -3.39 1.59
CA ALA A 398 34.66 -2.18 0.80
C ALA A 398 33.73 -2.39 -0.41
N ARG A 399 33.83 -3.53 -1.11
CA ARG A 399 32.92 -3.90 -2.22
C ARG A 399 31.49 -4.05 -1.75
N ILE A 400 31.28 -4.76 -0.64
CA ILE A 400 29.94 -4.96 -0.05
C ILE A 400 29.38 -3.62 0.44
N ALA A 401 30.18 -2.79 1.13
CA ALA A 401 29.78 -1.48 1.62
C ALA A 401 29.36 -0.54 0.47
N TYR A 402 30.13 -0.48 -0.60
CA TYR A 402 29.79 0.33 -1.77
C TYR A 402 28.50 -0.14 -2.46
N SER A 403 28.36 -1.45 -2.69
CA SER A 403 27.14 -2.01 -3.29
C SER A 403 25.90 -1.77 -2.41
N LYS A 404 26.04 -1.86 -1.08
CA LYS A 404 24.99 -1.49 -0.13
C LYS A 404 24.64 0.00 -0.21
N ALA A 405 25.66 0.87 -0.25
CA ALA A 405 25.46 2.31 -0.35
C ALA A 405 24.74 2.72 -1.65
N GLN A 406 25.04 2.05 -2.77
CA GLN A 406 24.30 2.24 -4.04
C GLN A 406 22.80 1.94 -3.87
N ARG A 407 22.46 0.78 -3.26
CA ARG A 407 21.06 0.45 -2.97
C ARG A 407 20.42 1.49 -2.05
N ASP A 408 21.08 1.82 -0.94
CA ASP A 408 20.53 2.70 0.10
C ASP A 408 20.28 4.12 -0.46
N PHE A 409 21.16 4.61 -1.32
CA PHE A 409 20.99 5.90 -1.99
C PHE A 409 19.76 5.90 -2.90
N VAL A 410 19.58 4.89 -3.74
CA VAL A 410 18.38 4.81 -4.62
C VAL A 410 17.11 4.66 -3.80
N VAL A 411 17.09 3.78 -2.79
CA VAL A 411 15.92 3.58 -1.92
C VAL A 411 15.55 4.86 -1.17
N SER A 412 16.54 5.65 -0.72
CA SER A 412 16.27 6.93 -0.04
C SER A 412 15.60 7.97 -0.94
N GLN A 413 15.86 7.95 -2.26
CA GLN A 413 15.16 8.81 -3.22
C GLN A 413 13.67 8.44 -3.32
N PHE A 414 13.36 7.15 -3.41
CA PHE A 414 11.97 6.67 -3.42
C PHE A 414 11.24 7.00 -2.11
N GLU A 415 11.91 6.83 -0.96
CA GLU A 415 11.32 7.17 0.34
C GLU A 415 11.01 8.66 0.44
N LEU A 416 11.95 9.52 0.04
CA LEU A 416 11.70 10.96 0.02
C LEU A 416 10.55 11.31 -0.94
N ALA A 417 10.53 10.80 -2.16
CA ALA A 417 9.44 11.04 -3.11
C ALA A 417 8.08 10.58 -2.58
N LYS A 418 8.04 9.47 -1.84
CA LYS A 418 6.83 8.98 -1.15
C LYS A 418 6.38 9.95 -0.06
N GLN A 419 7.30 10.45 0.77
CA GLN A 419 6.97 11.44 1.80
C GLN A 419 6.51 12.78 1.21
N LEU A 420 7.05 13.16 0.07
CA LEU A 420 6.58 14.34 -0.67
C LEU A 420 5.20 14.17 -1.31
N GLY A 421 4.71 12.93 -1.44
CA GLY A 421 3.46 12.62 -2.14
C GLY A 421 3.56 12.72 -3.67
N THR A 422 4.78 12.67 -4.22
CA THR A 422 5.04 12.80 -5.67
C THR A 422 5.33 11.48 -6.35
N LEU A 423 5.56 10.41 -5.57
CA LEU A 423 5.90 9.12 -6.11
C LEU A 423 4.72 8.54 -6.92
N SER A 424 4.93 8.28 -8.20
CA SER A 424 3.97 7.68 -9.12
C SER A 424 4.69 6.82 -10.14
N GLN A 425 3.96 5.98 -10.88
CA GLN A 425 4.55 5.18 -11.96
C GLN A 425 5.28 6.07 -13.00
N ASN A 426 4.77 7.27 -13.26
CA ASN A 426 5.32 8.19 -14.27
C ASN A 426 6.45 9.08 -13.74
N SER A 427 6.68 9.12 -12.43
CA SER A 427 7.76 9.93 -11.83
C SER A 427 9.11 9.21 -11.78
N VAL A 428 9.17 7.99 -12.32
CA VAL A 428 10.37 7.14 -12.36
C VAL A 428 10.86 7.05 -13.80
N GLU A 429 12.00 7.68 -14.09
CA GLU A 429 12.66 7.66 -15.40
C GLU A 429 13.84 6.70 -15.47
#